data_e467d2ecbd6272346c1ab4cfc1bd8468
#
_entry.id   e467d2ecbd6272346c1ab4cfc1bd8468
#
_cell.length_a   1.000
_cell.length_b   1.000
_cell.length_c   1.000
_cell.angle_alpha   90.00
_cell.angle_beta   90.00
_cell.angle_gamma   90.00
#
_symmetry.space_group_name_H-M   'P 1'
#
loop_
_entity.id
_entity.type
_entity.pdbx_description
1 polymer ?
#
loop_
_entity_poly.entity_id
_entity_poly.type
_entity_poly.pdbx_seq_one_letter_code
_entity_poly.pdbx_strand_id
1 'polypeptide(L)'
;MEHYEKKISFLGENIQTIRKHRGMKQQELADKIGINMQSLSKIERGVNYPTFDTLEKIMDVLGVTPNELLSGEWKYVNQAEKEVCQILIAF
;
A
#
# COMPACT_ATOMS: atom_id res chain seq x y z
N MET A 1 -4.47 1.46 22.70
CA MET A 1 -5.74 1.50 21.97
C MET A 1 -5.71 2.49 20.83
N GLU A 2 -5.43 3.74 21.11
CA GLU A 2 -5.38 4.76 20.07
C GLU A 2 -4.32 4.45 19.02
N HIS A 3 -3.17 3.94 19.46
CA HIS A 3 -2.09 3.58 18.54
C HIS A 3 -2.50 2.46 17.61
N TYR A 4 -3.32 1.55 18.10
CA TYR A 4 -3.78 0.41 17.32
C TYR A 4 -4.72 0.87 16.21
N GLU A 5 -5.67 1.72 16.54
CA GLU A 5 -6.61 2.27 15.58
C GLU A 5 -5.90 3.08 14.51
N LYS A 6 -4.89 3.85 14.91
CA LYS A 6 -4.10 4.62 13.97
C LYS A 6 -3.35 3.75 12.98
N LYS A 7 -2.86 2.59 13.43
CA LYS A 7 -2.15 1.67 12.54
C LYS A 7 -3.07 1.09 11.47
N ILE A 8 -4.29 0.72 11.85
CA ILE A 8 -5.26 0.18 10.92
C ILE A 8 -5.65 1.25 9.89
N SER A 9 -5.93 2.44 10.38
CA SER A 9 -6.27 3.58 9.53
C SER A 9 -5.13 3.92 8.58
N PHE A 10 -3.92 3.88 9.11
CA PHE A 10 -2.71 4.19 8.36
C PHE A 10 -2.50 3.23 7.20
N LEU A 11 -2.75 1.95 7.43
CA LEU A 11 -2.61 0.94 6.39
C LEU A 11 -3.53 1.23 5.22
N GLY A 12 -4.80 1.50 5.49
CA GLY A 12 -5.77 1.80 4.45
C GLY A 12 -5.40 3.05 3.67
N GLU A 13 -5.01 4.10 4.37
CA GLU A 13 -4.56 5.34 3.75
C GLU A 13 -3.34 5.10 2.86
N ASN A 14 -2.40 4.31 3.32
CA ASN A 14 -1.22 4.00 2.54
C ASN A 14 -1.58 3.25 1.27
N ILE A 15 -2.45 2.27 1.36
CA ILE A 15 -2.91 1.53 0.19
C ILE A 15 -3.52 2.49 -0.83
N GLN A 16 -4.40 3.37 -0.37
CA GLN A 16 -5.04 4.33 -1.25
C GLN A 16 -4.04 5.28 -1.88
N THR A 17 -3.13 5.81 -1.09
CA THR A 17 -2.14 6.77 -1.57
C THR A 17 -1.22 6.13 -2.61
N ILE A 18 -0.74 4.92 -2.33
CA ILE A 18 0.13 4.22 -3.26
C ILE A 18 -0.63 3.88 -4.54
N ARG A 19 -1.86 3.41 -4.41
CA ARG A 19 -2.70 3.10 -5.56
C ARG A 19 -2.84 4.30 -6.48
N LYS A 20 -3.16 5.46 -5.91
CA LYS A 20 -3.30 6.69 -6.69
C LYS A 20 -1.97 7.11 -7.31
N HIS A 21 -0.90 6.94 -6.57
CA HIS A 21 0.44 7.25 -7.07
C HIS A 21 0.81 6.37 -8.27
N ARG A 22 0.33 5.13 -8.28
CA ARG A 22 0.54 4.20 -9.40
C ARG A 22 -0.43 4.46 -10.56
N GLY A 23 -1.32 5.45 -10.42
CA GLY A 23 -2.29 5.77 -11.46
C GLY A 23 -3.44 4.80 -11.57
N MET A 24 -3.71 4.03 -10.53
CA MET A 24 -4.77 3.04 -10.54
C MET A 24 -6.06 3.58 -9.95
N LYS A 25 -7.17 3.21 -10.59
CA LYS A 25 -8.49 3.43 -10.02
C LYS A 25 -8.80 2.34 -9.01
N GLN A 26 -9.69 2.64 -8.08
CA GLN A 26 -10.09 1.69 -7.05
C GLN A 26 -10.63 0.39 -7.66
N GLN A 27 -11.48 0.51 -8.69
CA GLN A 27 -12.02 -0.66 -9.37
C GLN A 27 -10.91 -1.50 -9.99
N GLU A 28 -9.93 -0.86 -10.55
CA GLU A 28 -8.82 -1.55 -11.20
C GLU A 28 -8.02 -2.39 -10.20
N LEU A 29 -7.68 -1.81 -9.06
CA LEU A 29 -6.98 -2.57 -8.03
C LEU A 29 -7.84 -3.70 -7.48
N ALA A 30 -9.12 -3.43 -7.22
CA ALA A 30 -10.03 -4.45 -6.72
C ALA A 30 -10.10 -5.64 -7.68
N ASP A 31 -10.20 -5.37 -8.98
CA ASP A 31 -10.24 -6.43 -9.99
C ASP A 31 -8.95 -7.25 -9.98
N LYS A 32 -7.81 -6.59 -9.85
CA LYS A 32 -6.52 -7.28 -9.88
C LYS A 32 -6.30 -8.17 -8.67
N ILE A 33 -6.85 -7.81 -7.53
CA ILE A 33 -6.67 -8.61 -6.31
C ILE A 33 -7.87 -9.51 -6.03
N GLY A 34 -8.90 -9.47 -6.88
CA GLY A 34 -10.01 -10.43 -6.80
C GLY A 34 -11.05 -10.13 -5.74
N ILE A 35 -11.24 -8.87 -5.38
CA ILE A 35 -12.29 -8.48 -4.45
C ILE A 35 -13.16 -7.41 -5.11
N ASN A 36 -14.33 -7.15 -4.52
CA ASN A 36 -15.17 -6.11 -5.09
C ASN A 36 -14.69 -4.73 -4.60
N MET A 37 -15.07 -3.70 -5.34
CA MET A 37 -14.63 -2.34 -5.08
C MET A 37 -15.08 -1.84 -3.71
N GLN A 38 -16.26 -2.26 -3.26
CA GLN A 38 -16.78 -1.86 -1.96
C GLN A 38 -15.92 -2.40 -0.83
N SER A 39 -15.44 -3.64 -0.96
CA SER A 39 -14.55 -4.22 0.02
C SER A 39 -13.22 -3.46 0.07
N LEU A 40 -12.67 -3.13 -1.09
CA LEU A 40 -11.44 -2.36 -1.15
C LEU A 40 -11.64 -0.96 -0.57
N SER A 41 -12.78 -0.35 -0.85
CA SER A 41 -13.10 0.96 -0.29
C SER A 41 -13.10 0.94 1.24
N LYS A 42 -13.68 -0.10 1.82
CA LYS A 42 -13.69 -0.24 3.29
C LYS A 42 -12.27 -0.42 3.84
N ILE A 43 -11.45 -1.18 3.14
CA ILE A 43 -10.05 -1.36 3.54
C ILE A 43 -9.31 -0.02 3.49
N GLU A 44 -9.47 0.73 2.41
CA GLU A 44 -8.79 2.02 2.24
C GLU A 44 -9.23 3.06 3.26
N ARG A 45 -10.49 2.97 3.70
CA ARG A 45 -11.01 3.90 4.72
C ARG A 45 -10.70 3.46 6.16
N GLY A 46 -10.07 2.29 6.32
CA GLY A 46 -9.74 1.78 7.63
C GLY A 46 -10.90 1.15 8.36
N VAL A 47 -12.00 0.86 7.66
CA VAL A 47 -13.18 0.23 8.25
C VAL A 47 -12.96 -1.26 8.43
N ASN A 48 -12.32 -1.89 7.45
CA ASN A 48 -12.00 -3.31 7.49
C ASN A 48 -10.51 -3.50 7.33
N TYR A 49 -10.00 -4.56 7.95
CA TYR A 49 -8.63 -4.96 7.79
C TYR A 49 -8.57 -6.04 6.70
N PRO A 50 -7.64 -5.97 5.76
CA PRO A 50 -7.53 -7.01 4.73
C PRO A 50 -7.04 -8.32 5.36
N THR A 51 -7.45 -9.44 4.78
CA THR A 51 -6.88 -10.72 5.15
C THR A 51 -5.41 -10.74 4.70
N PHE A 52 -4.64 -11.66 5.27
CA PHE A 52 -3.23 -11.80 4.87
C PHE A 52 -3.10 -12.05 3.37
N ASP A 53 -3.94 -12.91 2.83
CA ASP A 53 -3.92 -13.23 1.41
C ASP A 53 -4.21 -11.99 0.55
N THR A 54 -5.20 -11.22 0.94
CA THR A 54 -5.55 -9.98 0.23
C THR A 54 -4.42 -8.97 0.32
N LEU A 55 -3.83 -8.84 1.51
CA LEU A 55 -2.72 -7.91 1.71
C LEU A 55 -1.52 -8.29 0.84
N GLU A 56 -1.23 -9.57 0.75
CA GLU A 56 -0.15 -10.07 -0.09
C GLU A 56 -0.37 -9.69 -1.55
N LYS A 57 -1.59 -9.87 -2.03
CA LYS A 57 -1.94 -9.50 -3.40
C LYS A 57 -1.84 -8.01 -3.64
N ILE A 58 -2.27 -7.21 -2.66
CA ILE A 58 -2.15 -5.76 -2.74
C ILE A 58 -0.67 -5.37 -2.88
N MET A 59 0.17 -5.95 -2.06
CA MET A 59 1.60 -5.66 -2.12
C MET A 59 2.21 -6.04 -3.47
N ASP A 60 1.82 -7.18 -4.00
CA ASP A 60 2.29 -7.64 -5.31
C ASP A 60 1.89 -6.68 -6.42
N VAL A 61 0.62 -6.30 -6.44
CA VAL A 61 0.10 -5.43 -7.50
C VAL A 61 0.70 -4.03 -7.41
N LEU A 62 0.83 -3.50 -6.20
CA LEU A 62 1.37 -2.16 -6.00
C LEU A 62 2.89 -2.13 -6.03
N GLY A 63 3.54 -3.27 -5.93
CA GLY A 63 5.00 -3.35 -5.95
C GLY A 63 5.66 -2.75 -4.74
N VAL A 64 5.11 -3.03 -3.56
CA VAL A 64 5.65 -2.52 -2.30
C VAL A 64 5.92 -3.67 -1.33
N THR A 65 6.84 -3.43 -0.42
CA THR A 65 7.13 -4.37 0.66
C THR A 65 6.19 -4.13 1.84
N PRO A 66 6.04 -5.12 2.74
CA PRO A 66 5.25 -4.89 3.95
C PRO A 66 5.72 -3.69 4.75
N ASN A 67 7.02 -3.50 4.83
CA ASN A 67 7.59 -2.40 5.58
C ASN A 67 7.19 -1.05 4.99
N GLU A 68 7.28 -0.93 3.67
CA GLU A 68 6.88 0.30 2.98
C GLU A 68 5.40 0.59 3.18
N LEU A 69 4.58 -0.45 3.09
CA LEU A 69 3.15 -0.31 3.20
C LEU A 69 2.73 0.08 4.61
N LEU A 70 3.34 -0.53 5.62
CA LEU A 70 2.96 -0.32 7.02
C LEU A 70 3.55 0.95 7.63
N SER A 71 4.74 1.33 7.21
CA SER A 71 5.42 2.50 7.80
C SER A 71 4.99 3.81 7.17
N GLY A 72 4.46 3.76 5.97
CA GLY A 72 4.11 4.98 5.25
C GLY A 72 5.30 5.71 4.67
N GLU A 73 6.46 5.08 4.71
CA GLU A 73 7.69 5.70 4.20
C GLU A 73 7.93 5.46 2.72
N TRP A 74 7.02 4.77 2.07
CA TRP A 74 7.18 4.43 0.66
C TRP A 74 7.43 5.64 -0.24
N LYS A 75 6.92 6.81 0.14
CA LYS A 75 7.10 8.04 -0.62
C LYS A 75 8.57 8.41 -0.74
N TYR A 76 9.25 8.31 0.39
CA TYR A 76 10.66 8.67 0.47
C TYR A 76 11.54 7.60 -0.15
N VAL A 77 11.18 6.35 0.12
CA VAL A 77 11.88 5.19 -0.40
C VAL A 77 11.82 5.15 -1.92
N ASN A 78 10.66 5.44 -2.50
CA ASN A 78 10.49 5.39 -3.96
C ASN A 78 11.36 6.39 -4.71
N GLN A 79 11.71 7.50 -4.08
CA GLN A 79 12.56 8.50 -4.71
C GLN A 79 13.98 8.43 -4.19
N ALA A 80 14.13 8.58 -2.87
CA ALA A 80 15.45 8.65 -2.26
C ALA A 80 16.19 7.32 -2.34
N GLU A 81 15.48 6.22 -2.09
CA GLU A 81 16.12 4.91 -2.09
C GLU A 81 16.56 4.48 -3.48
N LYS A 82 15.78 4.81 -4.49
CA LYS A 82 16.19 4.52 -5.88
C LYS A 82 17.48 5.24 -6.22
N GLU A 83 17.59 6.49 -5.83
CA GLU A 83 18.80 7.27 -6.06
C GLU A 83 19.97 6.71 -5.29
N VAL A 84 19.74 6.40 -4.00
CA VAL A 84 20.79 5.84 -3.16
C VAL A 84 21.21 4.46 -3.65
N CYS A 85 20.26 3.63 -4.03
CA CYS A 85 20.58 2.31 -4.57
C CYS A 85 21.37 2.41 -5.87
N GLN A 86 21.03 3.34 -6.73
CA GLN A 86 21.77 3.55 -7.96
C GLN A 86 23.18 4.00 -7.68
N ILE A 87 23.35 4.89 -6.72
CA ILE A 87 24.68 5.36 -6.32
C ILE A 87 25.49 4.21 -5.73
N LEU A 88 24.89 3.41 -4.87
CA LEU A 88 25.57 2.28 -4.25
C LEU A 88 25.93 1.20 -5.26
N ILE A 89 25.07 0.97 -6.24
CA ILE A 89 25.34 -0.02 -7.29
C ILE A 89 26.45 0.48 -8.21
N ALA A 90 26.56 1.79 -8.38
CA ALA A 90 27.60 2.38 -9.21
C ALA A 90 29.00 2.24 -8.61
N PHE A 91 29.06 2.02 -7.31
CA PHE A 91 30.32 1.78 -6.63
C PHE A 91 30.66 0.31 -6.60
#